data_ccd26ddb36ca06cddf4f5a8b5088b3d9
#
_entry.id   ccd26ddb36ca06cddf4f5a8b5088b3d9
#
_cell.length_a   1.000
_cell.length_b   1.000
_cell.length_c   1.000
_cell.angle_alpha   90.00
_cell.angle_beta   90.00
_cell.angle_gamma   90.00
#
_symmetry.space_group_name_H-M   'P 1'
#
loop_
_entity.id
_entity.type
_entity.pdbx_description
1 polymer ?
#
loop_
_entity_poly.entity_id
_entity_poly.type
_entity_poly.pdbx_seq_one_letter_code
_entity_poly.pdbx_strand_id
1 'polypeptide(L)'
;MKSLLILIGLLFISPTWADGHLNSEKEVLDLVLEHWEARDGNDYETQANLMSQSGTYNANSDGSFFRFSPQTTAQNLERNLGDGTSSLNVMYPETIALSDDVVLSRYYLEGVISDTNGTVNNYRTRVTHIWVKEKDGWKTKSWHFSPLHDGGRHLTSASDFEEE
;
A
#
# COMPACT_ATOMS: atom_id res chain seq x y z
N MET A 1 57.38 35.45 20.36
CA MET A 1 55.96 35.08 20.63
C MET A 1 55.40 34.57 19.32
N LYS A 2 55.18 33.25 19.24
CA LYS A 2 54.60 32.58 18.03
C LYS A 2 53.14 32.23 18.39
N SER A 3 52.21 32.91 17.73
CA SER A 3 50.79 32.65 17.89
C SER A 3 50.42 31.38 17.07
N LEU A 4 49.91 30.35 17.75
CA LEU A 4 49.37 29.10 17.16
C LEU A 4 47.89 29.32 16.86
N LEU A 5 47.56 29.44 15.57
CA LEU A 5 46.17 29.45 15.10
C LEU A 5 45.66 27.99 15.06
N ILE A 6 44.76 27.62 15.96
CA ILE A 6 44.03 26.34 15.93
C ILE A 6 42.80 26.53 15.02
N LEU A 7 42.84 25.93 13.85
CA LEU A 7 41.71 25.87 12.90
C LEU A 7 40.81 24.72 13.34
N ILE A 8 39.68 25.02 14.02
CA ILE A 8 38.64 24.04 14.34
C ILE A 8 37.80 23.83 13.09
N GLY A 9 38.05 22.72 12.39
CA GLY A 9 37.20 22.26 11.31
C GLY A 9 35.88 21.69 11.87
N LEU A 10 34.80 22.42 11.67
CA LEU A 10 33.45 21.91 11.89
C LEU A 10 33.12 20.87 10.81
N LEU A 11 33.21 19.59 11.15
CA LEU A 11 32.68 18.50 10.35
C LEU A 11 31.14 18.56 10.43
N PHE A 12 30.51 19.07 9.40
CA PHE A 12 29.05 18.88 9.21
C PHE A 12 28.82 17.43 8.82
N ILE A 13 28.47 16.59 9.78
CA ILE A 13 27.95 15.26 9.53
C ILE A 13 26.49 15.46 9.14
N SER A 14 26.20 15.47 7.84
CA SER A 14 24.81 15.38 7.34
C SER A 14 24.24 14.04 7.77
N PRO A 15 23.03 13.98 8.36
CA PRO A 15 22.44 12.70 8.74
C PRO A 15 22.04 11.90 7.49
N THR A 16 22.86 10.91 7.14
CA THR A 16 22.67 10.03 5.98
C THR A 16 21.38 9.19 6.04
N TRP A 17 20.75 9.08 7.20
CA TRP A 17 19.48 8.38 7.39
C TRP A 17 18.28 9.12 6.81
N ALA A 18 18.29 10.43 6.73
CA ALA A 18 17.21 11.19 6.12
C ALA A 18 17.10 10.92 4.59
N ASP A 19 18.23 10.78 3.92
CA ASP A 19 18.27 10.50 2.48
C ASP A 19 17.80 9.07 2.17
N GLY A 20 18.07 8.11 3.06
CA GLY A 20 17.61 6.72 2.92
C GLY A 20 16.08 6.59 3.02
N HIS A 21 15.46 7.30 3.92
CA HIS A 21 13.99 7.30 4.09
C HIS A 21 13.28 7.92 2.88
N LEU A 22 13.75 9.05 2.37
CA LEU A 22 13.20 9.69 1.17
C LEU A 22 13.27 8.78 -0.05
N ASN A 23 14.35 8.00 -0.19
CA ASN A 23 14.45 7.03 -1.27
C ASN A 23 13.47 5.87 -1.13
N SER A 24 13.31 5.32 0.08
CA SER A 24 12.36 4.25 0.36
C SER A 24 10.91 4.67 0.15
N GLU A 25 10.57 5.90 0.54
CA GLU A 25 9.24 6.46 0.32
C GLU A 25 8.94 6.59 -1.18
N LYS A 26 9.90 7.09 -1.97
CA LYS A 26 9.74 7.20 -3.42
C LYS A 26 9.63 5.82 -4.08
N GLU A 27 10.50 4.87 -3.72
CA GLU A 27 10.45 3.50 -4.25
C GLU A 27 9.07 2.87 -4.00
N VAL A 28 8.56 2.97 -2.77
CA VAL A 28 7.25 2.42 -2.42
C VAL A 28 6.11 3.16 -3.12
N LEU A 29 6.21 4.46 -3.33
CA LEU A 29 5.21 5.20 -4.10
C LEU A 29 5.12 4.67 -5.54
N ASP A 30 6.27 4.46 -6.19
CA ASP A 30 6.31 3.92 -7.55
C ASP A 30 5.67 2.51 -7.59
N LEU A 31 5.93 1.66 -6.58
CA LEU A 31 5.33 0.32 -6.46
C LEU A 31 3.82 0.34 -6.15
N VAL A 32 3.32 1.34 -5.43
CA VAL A 32 1.87 1.54 -5.25
C VAL A 32 1.20 1.77 -6.60
N LEU A 33 1.77 2.62 -7.44
CA LEU A 33 1.24 2.90 -8.77
C LEU A 33 1.32 1.66 -9.67
N GLU A 34 2.47 0.98 -9.69
CA GLU A 34 2.67 -0.27 -10.44
C GLU A 34 1.65 -1.36 -10.03
N HIS A 35 1.37 -1.49 -8.73
CA HIS A 35 0.39 -2.46 -8.23
C HIS A 35 -0.99 -2.26 -8.84
N TRP A 36 -1.48 -1.01 -8.92
CA TRP A 36 -2.80 -0.71 -9.46
C TRP A 36 -2.83 -0.74 -10.98
N GLU A 37 -1.75 -0.35 -11.65
CA GLU A 37 -1.60 -0.52 -13.09
C GLU A 37 -1.62 -2.01 -13.48
N ALA A 38 -0.88 -2.85 -12.74
CA ALA A 38 -0.89 -4.30 -12.91
C ALA A 38 -2.29 -4.89 -12.65
N ARG A 39 -3.02 -4.36 -11.67
CA ARG A 39 -4.40 -4.78 -11.38
C ARG A 39 -5.35 -4.45 -12.54
N ASP A 40 -5.27 -3.24 -13.07
CA ASP A 40 -6.11 -2.81 -14.19
C ASP A 40 -5.75 -3.52 -15.50
N GLY A 41 -4.48 -3.88 -15.68
CA GLY A 41 -3.98 -4.65 -16.83
C GLY A 41 -4.16 -6.16 -16.71
N ASN A 42 -4.68 -6.68 -15.58
CA ASN A 42 -4.71 -8.13 -15.28
C ASN A 42 -3.32 -8.79 -15.33
N ASP A 43 -2.26 -8.03 -15.02
CA ASP A 43 -0.91 -8.55 -14.86
C ASP A 43 -0.78 -9.22 -13.47
N TYR A 44 -1.22 -10.47 -13.42
CA TYR A 44 -1.23 -11.26 -12.19
C TYR A 44 0.17 -11.64 -11.72
N GLU A 45 1.16 -11.70 -12.62
CA GLU A 45 2.54 -11.98 -12.24
C GLU A 45 3.15 -10.81 -11.46
N THR A 46 3.03 -9.60 -11.97
CA THR A 46 3.47 -8.39 -11.26
C THR A 46 2.73 -8.25 -9.93
N GLN A 47 1.40 -8.42 -9.90
CA GLN A 47 0.65 -8.36 -8.63
C GLN A 47 1.16 -9.38 -7.61
N ALA A 48 1.37 -10.64 -8.01
CA ALA A 48 1.86 -11.69 -7.12
C ALA A 48 3.28 -11.40 -6.61
N ASN A 49 4.14 -10.87 -7.47
CA ASN A 49 5.52 -10.53 -7.14
C ASN A 49 5.62 -9.35 -6.15
N LEU A 50 4.64 -8.46 -6.13
CA LEU A 50 4.56 -7.35 -5.18
C LEU A 50 4.05 -7.78 -3.79
N MET A 51 3.54 -8.99 -3.63
CA MET A 51 3.04 -9.50 -2.36
C MET A 51 4.14 -10.21 -1.56
N SER A 52 4.08 -10.08 -0.22
CA SER A 52 5.03 -10.72 0.70
C SER A 52 5.03 -12.24 0.55
N GLN A 53 6.20 -12.84 0.42
CA GLN A 53 6.37 -14.28 0.32
C GLN A 53 5.94 -15.01 1.61
N SER A 54 5.96 -14.35 2.74
CA SER A 54 5.47 -14.89 4.02
C SER A 54 3.97 -14.68 4.23
N GLY A 55 3.25 -14.24 3.19
CA GLY A 55 1.82 -13.96 3.23
C GLY A 55 1.48 -12.56 3.69
N THR A 56 0.20 -12.20 3.55
CA THR A 56 -0.33 -10.86 3.82
C THR A 56 -1.47 -10.88 4.82
N TYR A 57 -1.71 -9.73 5.47
CA TYR A 57 -2.82 -9.52 6.41
C TYR A 57 -3.75 -8.45 5.82
N ASN A 58 -4.97 -8.83 5.50
CA ASN A 58 -5.84 -7.99 4.70
C ASN A 58 -7.18 -7.72 5.39
N ALA A 59 -7.70 -6.51 5.21
CA ALA A 59 -9.08 -6.16 5.47
C ALA A 59 -9.67 -5.53 4.20
N ASN A 60 -10.65 -6.19 3.62
CA ASN A 60 -11.23 -5.78 2.35
C ASN A 60 -12.40 -4.80 2.54
N SER A 61 -12.76 -4.12 1.45
CA SER A 61 -13.83 -3.12 1.42
C SER A 61 -15.25 -3.72 1.55
N ASP A 62 -15.37 -5.04 1.52
CA ASP A 62 -16.63 -5.77 1.74
C ASP A 62 -17.01 -5.92 3.21
N GLY A 63 -16.22 -5.37 4.14
CA GLY A 63 -16.44 -5.46 5.57
C GLY A 63 -16.01 -6.80 6.17
N SER A 64 -15.34 -7.67 5.41
CA SER A 64 -14.82 -8.93 5.93
C SER A 64 -13.75 -8.70 7.00
N PHE A 65 -13.71 -9.61 7.98
CA PHE A 65 -12.71 -9.59 9.03
C PHE A 65 -11.29 -9.71 8.48
N PHE A 66 -10.33 -9.27 9.28
CA PHE A 66 -8.91 -9.46 9.03
C PHE A 66 -8.61 -10.92 8.71
N ARG A 67 -7.99 -11.14 7.57
CA ARG A 67 -7.59 -12.48 7.14
C ARG A 67 -6.09 -12.49 6.90
N PHE A 68 -5.47 -13.55 7.40
CA PHE A 68 -4.16 -13.95 6.88
C PHE A 68 -4.38 -14.66 5.55
N SER A 69 -3.67 -14.21 4.52
CA SER A 69 -3.60 -14.87 3.23
C SER A 69 -2.20 -15.42 3.05
N PRO A 70 -2.02 -16.73 2.84
CA PRO A 70 -0.72 -17.27 2.52
C PRO A 70 -0.20 -16.65 1.22
N GLN A 71 1.07 -16.89 0.90
CA GLN A 71 1.64 -16.40 -0.34
C GLN A 71 0.72 -16.74 -1.52
N THR A 72 0.39 -15.72 -2.30
CA THR A 72 -0.42 -15.91 -3.51
C THR A 72 0.46 -16.15 -4.72
N THR A 73 -0.10 -16.72 -5.76
CA THR A 73 0.52 -16.92 -7.07
C THR A 73 -0.29 -16.23 -8.14
N ALA A 74 0.33 -15.92 -9.27
CA ALA A 74 -0.38 -15.37 -10.43
C ALA A 74 -1.62 -16.22 -10.80
N GLN A 75 -1.48 -17.53 -10.82
CA GLN A 75 -2.59 -18.44 -11.11
C GLN A 75 -3.73 -18.35 -10.08
N ASN A 76 -3.42 -18.13 -8.79
CA ASN A 76 -4.45 -17.93 -7.77
C ASN A 76 -5.17 -16.60 -7.95
N LEU A 77 -4.44 -15.53 -8.30
CA LEU A 77 -5.03 -14.23 -8.59
C LEU A 77 -5.94 -14.31 -9.82
N GLU A 78 -5.47 -14.89 -10.92
CA GLU A 78 -6.25 -15.09 -12.13
C GLU A 78 -7.55 -15.86 -11.85
N ARG A 79 -7.48 -16.96 -11.11
CA ARG A 79 -8.67 -17.74 -10.73
C ARG A 79 -9.65 -16.96 -9.87
N ASN A 80 -9.15 -16.11 -8.96
CA ASN A 80 -10.00 -15.40 -7.99
C ASN A 80 -10.58 -14.10 -8.56
N LEU A 81 -9.86 -13.44 -9.46
CA LEU A 81 -10.26 -12.18 -10.08
C LEU A 81 -10.98 -12.41 -11.42
N GLY A 82 -10.71 -13.56 -12.07
CA GLY A 82 -11.35 -13.96 -13.31
C GLY A 82 -11.20 -12.91 -14.42
N ASP A 83 -12.22 -12.83 -15.27
CA ASP A 83 -12.31 -11.87 -16.37
C ASP A 83 -12.80 -10.49 -15.92
N GLY A 84 -12.90 -10.24 -14.62
CA GLY A 84 -13.26 -8.92 -14.08
C GLY A 84 -12.24 -7.87 -14.50
N THR A 85 -12.71 -6.70 -14.88
CA THR A 85 -11.86 -5.57 -15.24
C THR A 85 -11.97 -4.44 -14.25
N SER A 86 -10.94 -3.62 -14.16
CA SER A 86 -10.97 -2.40 -13.37
C SER A 86 -10.31 -1.25 -14.13
N SER A 87 -10.66 -0.04 -13.73
CA SER A 87 -9.97 1.18 -14.11
C SER A 87 -9.94 2.07 -12.87
N LEU A 88 -8.83 2.05 -12.17
CA LEU A 88 -8.68 2.62 -10.83
C LEU A 88 -7.59 3.70 -10.82
N ASN A 89 -7.89 4.80 -10.15
CA ASN A 89 -6.98 5.92 -10.01
C ASN A 89 -6.54 6.05 -8.55
N VAL A 90 -5.24 6.13 -8.33
CA VAL A 90 -4.64 6.45 -7.04
C VAL A 90 -4.66 7.97 -6.86
N MET A 91 -5.37 8.44 -5.84
CA MET A 91 -5.54 9.85 -5.56
C MET A 91 -4.85 10.23 -4.25
N TYR A 92 -4.11 11.34 -4.27
CA TYR A 92 -3.42 11.90 -3.09
C TYR A 92 -2.55 10.88 -2.34
N PRO A 93 -1.66 10.16 -3.03
CA PRO A 93 -0.81 9.17 -2.36
C PRO A 93 0.20 9.84 -1.45
N GLU A 94 0.38 9.24 -0.27
CA GLU A 94 1.44 9.56 0.67
C GLU A 94 2.16 8.29 1.07
N THR A 95 3.48 8.37 1.17
CA THR A 95 4.36 7.31 1.67
C THR A 95 5.16 7.85 2.85
N ILE A 96 5.26 7.07 3.91
CA ILE A 96 5.90 7.46 5.16
C ILE A 96 6.77 6.32 5.61
N ALA A 97 8.09 6.51 5.64
CA ALA A 97 9.01 5.53 6.18
C ALA A 97 8.84 5.45 7.71
N LEU A 98 8.48 4.27 8.19
CA LEU A 98 8.35 3.98 9.62
C LEU A 98 9.65 3.43 10.19
N SER A 99 10.47 2.79 9.35
CA SER A 99 11.81 2.33 9.62
C SER A 99 12.54 2.10 8.28
N ASP A 100 13.79 1.65 8.32
CA ASP A 100 14.58 1.33 7.13
C ASP A 100 13.94 0.20 6.27
N ASP A 101 13.12 -0.65 6.90
CA ASP A 101 12.53 -1.84 6.29
C ASP A 101 11.00 -1.80 6.25
N VAL A 102 10.36 -0.71 6.70
CA VAL A 102 8.89 -0.60 6.75
C VAL A 102 8.44 0.77 6.27
N VAL A 103 7.56 0.77 5.28
CA VAL A 103 6.89 1.99 4.77
C VAL A 103 5.38 1.82 4.86
N LEU A 104 4.73 2.85 5.36
CA LEU A 104 3.28 3.03 5.29
C LEU A 104 2.95 3.83 4.04
N SER A 105 2.03 3.36 3.21
CA SER A 105 1.38 4.18 2.19
C SER A 105 -0.11 4.35 2.50
N ARG A 106 -0.65 5.52 2.16
CA ARG A 106 -2.09 5.81 2.26
C ARG A 106 -2.53 6.66 1.09
N TYR A 107 -3.71 6.38 0.58
CA TYR A 107 -4.28 7.06 -0.59
C TYR A 107 -5.77 6.80 -0.69
N TYR A 108 -6.44 7.54 -1.56
CA TYR A 108 -7.78 7.19 -2.03
C TYR A 108 -7.66 6.42 -3.34
N LEU A 109 -8.53 5.45 -3.51
CA LEU A 109 -8.64 4.67 -4.73
C LEU A 109 -10.05 4.87 -5.28
N GLU A 110 -10.15 5.41 -6.47
CA GLU A 110 -11.43 5.74 -7.12
C GLU A 110 -11.44 5.23 -8.56
N GLY A 111 -12.59 4.73 -8.99
CA GLY A 111 -12.77 4.30 -10.36
C GLY A 111 -13.96 3.36 -10.54
N VAL A 112 -13.82 2.42 -11.42
CA VAL A 112 -14.85 1.42 -11.73
C VAL A 112 -14.26 0.01 -11.68
N ILE A 113 -15.08 -0.93 -11.25
CA ILE A 113 -14.77 -2.37 -11.29
C ILE A 113 -15.95 -3.04 -11.98
N SER A 114 -15.68 -3.91 -12.95
CA SER A 114 -16.68 -4.80 -13.52
C SER A 114 -16.48 -6.22 -13.03
N ASP A 115 -17.59 -6.89 -12.72
CA ASP A 115 -17.57 -8.32 -12.43
C ASP A 115 -17.55 -9.16 -13.72
N THR A 116 -17.44 -10.47 -13.55
CA THR A 116 -17.46 -11.45 -14.65
C THR A 116 -18.79 -11.50 -15.42
N ASN A 117 -19.86 -10.91 -14.88
CA ASN A 117 -21.16 -10.79 -15.55
C ASN A 117 -21.30 -9.48 -16.32
N GLY A 118 -20.28 -8.62 -16.29
CA GLY A 118 -20.27 -7.31 -16.95
C GLY A 118 -20.98 -6.22 -16.16
N THR A 119 -21.34 -6.43 -14.90
CA THR A 119 -21.90 -5.38 -14.04
C THR A 119 -20.80 -4.41 -13.66
N VAL A 120 -20.98 -3.15 -13.98
CA VAL A 120 -20.02 -2.08 -13.66
C VAL A 120 -20.45 -1.37 -12.38
N ASN A 121 -19.55 -1.32 -11.41
CA ASN A 121 -19.75 -0.68 -10.12
C ASN A 121 -18.74 0.45 -9.92
N ASN A 122 -19.20 1.58 -9.40
CA ASN A 122 -18.32 2.62 -8.91
C ASN A 122 -17.59 2.13 -7.68
N TYR A 123 -16.28 2.33 -7.65
CA TYR A 123 -15.43 1.92 -6.54
C TYR A 123 -14.72 3.12 -5.94
N ARG A 124 -14.93 3.35 -4.65
CA ARG A 124 -14.30 4.44 -3.91
C ARG A 124 -13.93 3.94 -2.52
N THR A 125 -12.66 4.01 -2.18
CA THR A 125 -12.16 3.55 -0.89
C THR A 125 -10.95 4.35 -0.43
N ARG A 126 -10.70 4.35 0.89
CA ARG A 126 -9.41 4.73 1.46
C ARG A 126 -8.58 3.48 1.63
N VAL A 127 -7.32 3.57 1.26
CA VAL A 127 -6.38 2.47 1.38
C VAL A 127 -5.27 2.86 2.35
N THR A 128 -4.98 1.95 3.26
CA THR A 128 -3.78 1.96 4.09
C THR A 128 -3.00 0.70 3.76
N HIS A 129 -1.73 0.86 3.39
CA HIS A 129 -0.89 -0.20 2.89
C HIS A 129 0.42 -0.23 3.69
N ILE A 130 0.82 -1.39 4.16
CA ILE A 130 2.12 -1.62 4.81
C ILE A 130 3.01 -2.37 3.85
N TRP A 131 4.15 -1.79 3.57
CA TRP A 131 5.21 -2.36 2.77
C TRP A 131 6.38 -2.74 3.65
N VAL A 132 6.97 -3.90 3.39
CA VAL A 132 8.15 -4.41 4.10
C VAL A 132 9.24 -4.73 3.09
N LYS A 133 10.49 -4.47 3.49
CA LYS A 133 11.64 -4.77 2.66
C LYS A 133 12.05 -6.22 2.87
N GLU A 134 11.89 -7.03 1.86
CA GLU A 134 12.36 -8.42 1.79
C GLU A 134 13.66 -8.52 0.98
N LYS A 135 14.20 -9.71 0.81
CA LYS A 135 15.50 -9.90 0.10
C LYS A 135 15.47 -9.46 -1.35
N ASP A 136 14.32 -9.56 -2.00
CA ASP A 136 14.05 -9.26 -3.40
C ASP A 136 13.29 -7.94 -3.60
N GLY A 137 13.30 -7.06 -2.61
CA GLY A 137 12.74 -5.72 -2.68
C GLY A 137 11.55 -5.49 -1.75
N TRP A 138 10.87 -4.38 -1.97
CA TRP A 138 9.69 -4.01 -1.20
C TRP A 138 8.49 -4.89 -1.57
N LYS A 139 7.77 -5.37 -0.54
CA LYS A 139 6.59 -6.23 -0.70
C LYS A 139 5.43 -5.72 0.15
N THR A 140 4.24 -5.85 -0.37
CA THR A 140 3.00 -5.60 0.39
C THR A 140 2.86 -6.63 1.49
N LYS A 141 2.72 -6.16 2.73
CA LYS A 141 2.52 -7.01 3.91
C LYS A 141 1.11 -6.97 4.46
N SER A 142 0.48 -5.82 4.36
CA SER A 142 -0.90 -5.64 4.82
C SER A 142 -1.57 -4.53 4.05
N TRP A 143 -2.86 -4.69 3.78
CA TRP A 143 -3.71 -3.57 3.34
C TRP A 143 -5.04 -3.56 4.05
N HIS A 144 -5.55 -2.36 4.17
CA HIS A 144 -6.87 -2.11 4.71
C HIS A 144 -7.62 -1.17 3.76
N PHE A 145 -8.76 -1.64 3.28
CA PHE A 145 -9.69 -0.88 2.45
C PHE A 145 -10.88 -0.44 3.29
N SER A 146 -11.12 0.87 3.36
CA SER A 146 -12.24 1.46 4.08
C SER A 146 -13.16 2.18 3.08
N PRO A 147 -14.34 1.61 2.75
CA PRO A 147 -15.23 2.17 1.75
C PRO A 147 -15.60 3.62 2.05
N LEU A 148 -15.70 4.44 1.01
CA LEU A 148 -16.26 5.78 1.09
C LEU A 148 -17.74 5.70 0.71
N HIS A 149 -18.60 5.92 1.70
CA HIS A 149 -20.03 6.05 1.47
C HIS A 149 -20.38 7.46 1.00
N ASP A 150 -21.40 7.60 0.17
CA ASP A 150 -21.93 8.88 -0.25
C ASP A 150 -22.29 9.72 0.98
N GLY A 151 -21.64 10.88 1.12
CA GLY A 151 -21.83 11.77 2.25
C GLY A 151 -20.80 11.65 3.38
N GLY A 152 -19.84 10.74 3.32
CA GLY A 152 -18.67 10.68 4.22
C GLY A 152 -18.98 10.52 5.72
N ARG A 153 -20.20 10.13 6.07
CA ARG A 153 -20.64 9.92 7.44
C ARG A 153 -20.74 8.44 7.73
N HIS A 154 -19.68 7.88 8.32
CA HIS A 154 -19.83 6.63 9.04
C HIS A 154 -20.40 6.96 10.44
N LEU A 155 -21.66 6.62 10.63
CA LEU A 155 -22.29 6.70 11.96
C LEU A 155 -22.13 5.33 12.61
N THR A 156 -21.13 5.22 13.49
CA THR A 156 -21.07 4.10 14.42
C THR A 156 -22.23 4.24 15.40
N SER A 157 -23.09 3.24 15.45
CA SER A 157 -24.18 3.16 16.43
C SER A 157 -23.74 2.34 17.64
N ALA A 158 -24.43 2.47 18.77
CA ALA A 158 -24.13 1.67 19.95
C ALA A 158 -24.32 0.16 19.69
N SER A 159 -25.20 -0.20 18.77
CA SER A 159 -25.43 -1.60 18.35
C SER A 159 -24.25 -2.23 17.59
N ASP A 160 -23.33 -1.43 17.05
CA ASP A 160 -22.13 -1.96 16.37
C ASP A 160 -21.14 -2.62 17.36
N PHE A 161 -21.37 -2.43 18.66
CA PHE A 161 -20.53 -2.98 19.74
C PHE A 161 -21.29 -3.97 20.64
N GLU A 162 -22.54 -4.30 20.33
CA GLU A 162 -23.29 -5.33 21.04
C GLU A 162 -22.83 -6.70 20.50
N GLU A 163 -22.16 -7.47 21.36
CA GLU A 163 -21.83 -8.87 21.08
C GLU A 163 -23.13 -9.70 21.08
N GLU A 164 -23.32 -10.52 20.04
CA GLU A 164 -24.36 -11.55 19.98
C GLU A 164 -24.05 -12.72 20.94
#